data_26e3e2936701d8b98834471a6ba1c78f
#
_entry.id   26e3e2936701d8b98834471a6ba1c78f
#
_cell.length_a   1.000
_cell.length_b   1.000
_cell.length_c   1.000
_cell.angle_alpha   90.00
_cell.angle_beta   90.00
_cell.angle_gamma   90.00
#
_symmetry.space_group_name_H-M   'P 1'
#
loop_
_entity.id
_entity.type
_entity.pdbx_description
1 polymer ?
#
loop_
_entity_poly.entity_id
_entity_poly.type
_entity_poly.pdbx_seq_one_letter_code
_entity_poly.pdbx_strand_id
1 'polypeptide(L)'
;MSLRSPLNADVPVAAPGEFAPLQLTPALAIWPPVVLAPMAGVTNPPFRALCRRMGAGLYVAEMLHVRGLTEGNAKTLRLASFGADEDVRSIQIFGADPQEMHDATRFLVTELGAQHVDVNMGCPVRKITSRGGGSALPARPALMREVLAAVVRAAGDVPVTTKIRLGLDEDTITWPDAVRAAAGEGCRWIGVHARTAAQLYSGQARWEELARVKELARTLLAPPGCDPARGFPVLGNGDVWEAWDALRLLRLTGCDGVIIGRGCLGRPWLFRELAAVFDGREPADPPTLGEVLVILREHATLLADFLGEPHAMRELRKWCGWYLKGFDGSAAVRDALQRVTSLAELDALLAQLDPAQAFPARALRVTRAKRGGAQDTVHLPEGWLDLAAREQVEARGGRGDDLPREACATDGAG
;
A
#
# COMPACT_ATOMS: atom_id res chain seq x y z
N MET A 1 4.98 -17.19 25.64
CA MET A 1 3.70 -16.90 24.94
C MET A 1 3.92 -15.71 24.04
N SER A 2 3.59 -15.84 22.75
CA SER A 2 3.74 -14.75 21.81
C SER A 2 2.93 -13.52 22.27
N LEU A 3 3.52 -12.34 22.13
CA LEU A 3 2.89 -11.09 22.57
C LEU A 3 1.69 -10.77 21.66
N ARG A 4 0.48 -10.77 22.21
CA ARG A 4 -0.77 -10.47 21.51
C ARG A 4 -1.56 -9.40 22.24
N SER A 5 -2.30 -8.58 21.48
CA SER A 5 -3.32 -7.72 22.09
C SER A 5 -4.56 -8.54 22.49
N PRO A 6 -5.38 -8.02 23.45
CA PRO A 6 -6.66 -8.66 23.79
C PRO A 6 -7.58 -8.88 22.60
N LEU A 7 -7.50 -8.04 21.55
CA LEU A 7 -8.30 -8.19 20.32
C LEU A 7 -8.00 -9.46 19.53
N ASN A 8 -6.83 -10.03 19.73
CA ASN A 8 -6.35 -11.20 19.01
C ASN A 8 -6.08 -12.40 19.92
N ALA A 9 -6.47 -12.33 21.22
CA ALA A 9 -6.17 -13.37 22.20
C ALA A 9 -6.60 -14.78 21.75
N ASP A 10 -7.79 -14.89 21.16
CA ASP A 10 -8.42 -16.14 20.73
C ASP A 10 -8.33 -16.42 19.23
N VAL A 11 -7.54 -15.61 18.49
CA VAL A 11 -7.38 -15.82 17.04
C VAL A 11 -6.37 -16.95 16.81
N PRO A 12 -6.77 -18.12 16.29
CA PRO A 12 -5.85 -19.22 16.02
C PRO A 12 -4.99 -18.90 14.79
N VAL A 13 -3.82 -19.54 14.69
CA VAL A 13 -3.03 -19.58 13.45
C VAL A 13 -3.84 -20.21 12.32
N ALA A 14 -3.39 -20.08 11.08
CA ALA A 14 -4.10 -20.66 9.94
C ALA A 14 -4.14 -22.19 10.03
N ALA A 15 -5.31 -22.76 9.72
CA ALA A 15 -5.43 -24.20 9.52
C ALA A 15 -4.81 -24.61 8.16
N PRO A 16 -4.34 -25.85 8.01
CA PRO A 16 -3.82 -26.31 6.71
C PRO A 16 -4.86 -26.11 5.58
N GLY A 17 -4.46 -25.39 4.52
CA GLY A 17 -5.32 -25.13 3.36
C GLY A 17 -6.42 -24.07 3.59
N GLU A 18 -6.45 -23.38 4.73
CA GLU A 18 -7.45 -22.33 5.01
C GLU A 18 -7.35 -21.15 4.04
N PHE A 19 -6.13 -20.76 3.68
CA PHE A 19 -5.87 -19.69 2.74
C PHE A 19 -5.15 -20.19 1.51
N ALA A 20 -5.39 -19.56 0.36
CA ALA A 20 -4.73 -19.88 -0.90
C ALA A 20 -3.62 -18.85 -1.20
N PRO A 21 -2.57 -19.25 -1.93
CA PRO A 21 -1.60 -18.30 -2.49
C PRO A 21 -2.29 -17.28 -3.41
N LEU A 22 -1.76 -16.05 -3.45
CA LEU A 22 -2.21 -15.05 -4.44
C LEU A 22 -1.59 -15.38 -5.79
N GLN A 23 -2.42 -15.64 -6.78
CA GLN A 23 -1.98 -15.96 -8.13
C GLN A 23 -1.63 -14.68 -8.89
N LEU A 24 -0.36 -14.33 -8.97
CA LEU A 24 0.12 -13.15 -9.70
C LEU A 24 0.13 -13.41 -11.22
N THR A 25 0.66 -14.57 -11.63
CA THR A 25 0.52 -15.12 -12.98
C THR A 25 0.12 -16.59 -12.87
N PRO A 26 -0.29 -17.27 -13.97
CA PRO A 26 -0.54 -18.72 -13.91
C PRO A 26 0.66 -19.54 -13.39
N ALA A 27 1.89 -19.02 -13.57
CA ALA A 27 3.13 -19.67 -13.14
C ALA A 27 3.70 -19.13 -11.83
N LEU A 28 3.22 -17.99 -11.30
CA LEU A 28 3.78 -17.34 -10.12
C LEU A 28 2.70 -17.10 -9.06
N ALA A 29 2.77 -17.86 -8.00
CA ALA A 29 1.94 -17.71 -6.81
C ALA A 29 2.73 -17.03 -5.68
N ILE A 30 2.09 -16.12 -4.96
CA ILE A 30 2.64 -15.38 -3.84
C ILE A 30 2.18 -16.01 -2.53
N TRP A 31 3.13 -16.41 -1.70
CA TRP A 31 2.89 -16.93 -0.37
C TRP A 31 3.87 -16.33 0.66
N PRO A 32 3.45 -15.96 1.86
CA PRO A 32 2.06 -15.86 2.29
C PRO A 32 1.27 -14.83 1.44
N PRO A 33 -0.08 -14.79 1.50
CA PRO A 33 -0.90 -13.85 0.74
C PRO A 33 -0.84 -12.43 1.35
N VAL A 34 0.37 -11.92 1.50
CA VAL A 34 0.73 -10.69 2.21
C VAL A 34 1.58 -9.80 1.31
N VAL A 35 1.12 -8.58 1.08
CA VAL A 35 1.78 -7.59 0.23
C VAL A 35 2.26 -6.41 1.07
N LEU A 36 3.53 -6.02 0.94
CA LEU A 36 4.02 -4.73 1.44
C LEU A 36 3.42 -3.61 0.60
N ALA A 37 2.66 -2.71 1.24
CA ALA A 37 2.05 -1.56 0.58
C ALA A 37 3.09 -0.62 -0.03
N PRO A 38 2.83 -0.07 -1.24
CA PRO A 38 3.61 1.05 -1.75
C PRO A 38 3.43 2.29 -0.87
N MET A 39 4.52 2.80 -0.32
CA MET A 39 4.50 3.96 0.59
C MET A 39 5.59 4.95 0.21
N ALA A 40 5.18 6.16 -0.23
CA ALA A 40 6.08 7.22 -0.66
C ALA A 40 7.10 7.60 0.44
N GLY A 41 8.38 7.61 0.09
CA GLY A 41 9.49 7.87 1.00
C GLY A 41 9.76 6.75 2.01
N VAL A 42 9.23 5.55 1.79
CA VAL A 42 9.33 4.39 2.68
C VAL A 42 9.77 3.14 1.96
N THR A 43 9.05 2.72 0.91
CA THR A 43 9.27 1.44 0.23
C THR A 43 10.32 1.54 -0.87
N ASN A 44 11.47 2.17 -0.53
CA ASN A 44 12.70 2.16 -1.32
C ASN A 44 13.35 0.76 -1.32
N PRO A 45 14.32 0.47 -2.22
CA PRO A 45 14.97 -0.83 -2.28
C PRO A 45 15.53 -1.34 -0.94
N PRO A 46 16.21 -0.52 -0.10
CA PRO A 46 16.66 -0.94 1.23
C PRO A 46 15.56 -1.51 2.14
N PHE A 47 14.43 -0.82 2.23
CA PHE A 47 13.35 -1.28 3.10
C PHE A 47 12.61 -2.50 2.52
N ARG A 48 12.43 -2.55 1.19
CA ARG A 48 11.86 -3.74 0.53
C ARG A 48 12.73 -4.98 0.76
N ALA A 49 14.06 -4.85 0.68
CA ALA A 49 15.00 -5.94 0.96
C ALA A 49 14.82 -6.49 2.38
N LEU A 50 14.68 -5.62 3.39
CA LEU A 50 14.40 -6.05 4.77
C LEU A 50 13.06 -6.79 4.88
N CYS A 51 11.98 -6.23 4.32
CA CYS A 51 10.65 -6.84 4.37
C CYS A 51 10.63 -8.20 3.66
N ARG A 52 11.30 -8.31 2.50
CA ARG A 52 11.46 -9.56 1.76
C ARG A 52 12.15 -10.63 2.59
N ARG A 53 13.33 -10.32 3.16
CA ARG A 53 14.08 -11.27 4.02
C ARG A 53 13.30 -11.70 5.25
N MET A 54 12.37 -10.86 5.70
CA MET A 54 11.46 -11.17 6.82
C MET A 54 10.19 -11.92 6.37
N GLY A 55 10.01 -12.25 5.08
CA GLY A 55 8.92 -13.09 4.60
C GLY A 55 7.72 -12.35 4.00
N ALA A 56 7.88 -11.11 3.54
CA ALA A 56 6.85 -10.48 2.70
C ALA A 56 6.65 -11.28 1.41
N GLY A 57 5.41 -11.63 1.09
CA GLY A 57 5.10 -12.42 -0.11
C GLY A 57 5.29 -11.61 -1.39
N LEU A 58 4.88 -10.34 -1.40
CA LEU A 58 5.16 -9.37 -2.45
C LEU A 58 5.50 -8.01 -1.82
N TYR A 59 6.37 -7.23 -2.46
CA TYR A 59 6.79 -5.92 -1.99
C TYR A 59 6.76 -4.91 -3.14
N VAL A 60 5.81 -3.98 -3.06
CA VAL A 60 5.58 -2.98 -4.12
C VAL A 60 6.42 -1.73 -3.85
N ALA A 61 7.15 -1.26 -4.86
CA ALA A 61 7.90 -0.01 -4.81
C ALA A 61 6.97 1.19 -4.58
N GLU A 62 7.54 2.30 -4.11
CA GLU A 62 6.77 3.54 -3.94
C GLU A 62 6.21 4.06 -5.28
N MET A 63 5.10 4.83 -5.19
CA MET A 63 4.39 5.31 -6.38
C MET A 63 5.21 6.33 -7.18
N LEU A 64 5.25 6.15 -8.50
CA LEU A 64 5.96 7.02 -9.43
C LEU A 64 5.00 7.78 -10.34
N HIS A 65 5.28 9.07 -10.55
CA HIS A 65 4.54 9.85 -11.52
C HIS A 65 4.99 9.48 -12.94
N VAL A 66 4.05 9.15 -13.80
CA VAL A 66 4.33 8.65 -15.16
C VAL A 66 5.17 9.60 -16.00
N ARG A 67 4.93 10.91 -15.99
CA ARG A 67 5.78 11.90 -16.69
C ARG A 67 7.22 11.87 -16.24
N GLY A 68 7.47 11.72 -14.93
CA GLY A 68 8.83 11.66 -14.43
C GLY A 68 9.62 10.45 -14.93
N LEU A 69 8.94 9.37 -15.31
CA LEU A 69 9.55 8.20 -15.95
C LEU A 69 9.89 8.49 -17.40
N THR A 70 8.91 8.95 -18.19
CA THR A 70 9.06 9.18 -19.63
C THR A 70 9.99 10.36 -19.97
N GLU A 71 10.06 11.37 -19.09
CA GLU A 71 10.99 12.50 -19.19
C GLU A 71 12.41 12.17 -18.71
N GLY A 72 12.66 10.95 -18.22
CA GLY A 72 13.97 10.54 -17.74
C GLY A 72 14.44 11.23 -16.46
N ASN A 73 13.52 11.66 -15.58
CA ASN A 73 13.87 12.34 -14.34
C ASN A 73 14.73 11.44 -13.43
N ALA A 74 15.98 11.83 -13.16
CA ALA A 74 16.96 11.03 -12.43
C ALA A 74 16.47 10.59 -11.04
N LYS A 75 15.67 11.42 -10.33
CA LYS A 75 15.08 11.05 -9.03
C LYS A 75 14.02 9.96 -9.22
N THR A 76 13.16 10.10 -10.22
CA THR A 76 12.12 9.11 -10.52
C THR A 76 12.72 7.79 -10.96
N LEU A 77 13.74 7.80 -11.82
CA LEU A 77 14.44 6.61 -12.26
C LEU A 77 15.14 5.89 -11.10
N ARG A 78 15.74 6.63 -10.17
CA ARG A 78 16.31 6.01 -8.95
C ARG A 78 15.24 5.38 -8.07
N LEU A 79 14.06 5.99 -7.93
CA LEU A 79 12.93 5.39 -7.19
C LEU A 79 12.36 4.17 -7.91
N ALA A 80 12.50 4.10 -9.23
CA ALA A 80 12.12 2.96 -10.06
C ALA A 80 13.12 1.79 -10.01
N SER A 81 14.24 1.93 -9.29
CA SER A 81 15.25 0.89 -9.20
C SER A 81 14.80 -0.28 -8.32
N PHE A 82 15.34 -1.44 -8.64
CA PHE A 82 15.13 -2.69 -7.90
C PHE A 82 16.42 -3.13 -7.21
N GLY A 83 16.30 -3.79 -6.08
CA GLY A 83 17.43 -4.47 -5.44
C GLY A 83 17.88 -5.67 -6.26
N ALA A 84 19.17 -6.03 -6.18
CA ALA A 84 19.74 -7.15 -6.92
C ALA A 84 19.08 -8.49 -6.58
N ASP A 85 18.54 -8.60 -5.38
CA ASP A 85 17.91 -9.79 -4.82
C ASP A 85 16.37 -9.73 -4.85
N GLU A 86 15.76 -8.74 -5.52
CA GLU A 86 14.30 -8.69 -5.70
C GLU A 86 13.87 -9.73 -6.75
N ASP A 87 13.18 -10.77 -6.29
CA ASP A 87 12.67 -11.89 -7.11
C ASP A 87 11.43 -11.48 -7.94
N VAL A 88 10.64 -10.53 -7.46
CA VAL A 88 9.55 -9.91 -8.23
C VAL A 88 9.72 -8.39 -8.25
N ARG A 89 10.06 -7.86 -9.44
CA ARG A 89 10.22 -6.42 -9.67
C ARG A 89 8.86 -5.74 -9.79
N SER A 90 8.32 -5.33 -8.65
CA SER A 90 6.98 -4.77 -8.52
C SER A 90 7.03 -3.26 -8.32
N ILE A 91 6.28 -2.51 -9.12
CA ILE A 91 6.32 -1.05 -9.12
C ILE A 91 4.91 -0.45 -9.18
N GLN A 92 4.71 0.67 -8.47
CA GLN A 92 3.45 1.39 -8.54
C GLN A 92 3.60 2.70 -9.32
N ILE A 93 2.65 2.96 -10.23
CA ILE A 93 2.57 4.22 -11.00
C ILE A 93 1.26 4.95 -10.72
N PHE A 94 1.26 6.26 -10.98
CA PHE A 94 0.04 7.08 -10.94
C PHE A 94 0.03 8.14 -12.04
N GLY A 95 -1.15 8.40 -12.54
CA GLY A 95 -1.50 9.40 -13.57
C GLY A 95 -3.01 9.37 -13.80
N ALA A 96 -3.50 10.25 -14.66
CA ALA A 96 -4.91 10.30 -15.08
C ALA A 96 -5.07 10.35 -16.61
N ASP A 97 -3.96 10.45 -17.35
CA ASP A 97 -3.95 10.42 -18.83
C ASP A 97 -3.67 9.00 -19.31
N PRO A 98 -4.57 8.37 -20.09
CA PRO A 98 -4.39 7.01 -20.56
C PRO A 98 -3.13 6.79 -21.42
N GLN A 99 -2.76 7.78 -22.25
CA GLN A 99 -1.59 7.66 -23.11
C GLN A 99 -0.29 7.77 -22.30
N GLU A 100 -0.19 8.72 -21.36
CA GLU A 100 0.97 8.83 -20.46
C GLU A 100 1.15 7.57 -19.63
N MET A 101 0.03 6.98 -19.14
CA MET A 101 0.04 5.73 -18.37
C MET A 101 0.49 4.54 -19.22
N HIS A 102 0.02 4.46 -20.48
CA HIS A 102 0.48 3.46 -21.45
C HIS A 102 2.00 3.54 -21.66
N ASP A 103 2.50 4.73 -22.02
CA ASP A 103 3.91 4.91 -22.41
C ASP A 103 4.85 4.65 -21.23
N ALA A 104 4.48 5.11 -20.04
CA ALA A 104 5.23 4.83 -18.82
C ALA A 104 5.24 3.33 -18.47
N THR A 105 4.11 2.64 -18.61
CA THR A 105 4.02 1.20 -18.36
C THR A 105 4.91 0.42 -19.34
N ARG A 106 4.84 0.76 -20.61
CA ARG A 106 5.69 0.15 -21.63
C ARG A 106 7.17 0.35 -21.29
N PHE A 107 7.58 1.58 -20.95
CA PHE A 107 8.95 1.88 -20.51
C PHE A 107 9.38 1.03 -19.31
N LEU A 108 8.53 0.92 -18.28
CA LEU A 108 8.80 0.10 -17.10
C LEU A 108 9.04 -1.37 -17.43
N VAL A 109 8.23 -1.91 -18.34
CA VAL A 109 8.31 -3.33 -18.71
C VAL A 109 9.51 -3.59 -19.63
N THR A 110 9.71 -2.77 -20.68
CA THR A 110 10.74 -3.03 -21.70
C THR A 110 12.13 -2.57 -21.28
N GLU A 111 12.25 -1.44 -20.60
CA GLU A 111 13.57 -0.84 -20.29
C GLU A 111 14.01 -1.13 -18.85
N LEU A 112 13.07 -1.17 -17.88
CA LEU A 112 13.41 -1.41 -16.48
C LEU A 112 13.14 -2.84 -16.00
N GLY A 113 12.51 -3.68 -16.84
CA GLY A 113 12.24 -5.08 -16.57
C GLY A 113 11.28 -5.29 -15.39
N ALA A 114 10.28 -4.42 -15.25
CA ALA A 114 9.20 -4.62 -14.27
C ALA A 114 8.44 -5.92 -14.57
N GLN A 115 8.18 -6.70 -13.51
CA GLN A 115 7.49 -7.99 -13.57
C GLN A 115 6.07 -7.91 -12.97
N HIS A 116 5.74 -6.77 -12.39
CA HIS A 116 4.41 -6.44 -11.89
C HIS A 116 4.24 -4.93 -11.87
N VAL A 117 3.09 -4.44 -12.36
CA VAL A 117 2.73 -3.02 -12.34
C VAL A 117 1.46 -2.85 -11.52
N ASP A 118 1.52 -1.98 -10.50
CA ASP A 118 0.36 -1.60 -9.70
C ASP A 118 -0.05 -0.16 -10.01
N VAL A 119 -1.35 0.09 -10.16
CA VAL A 119 -1.88 1.43 -10.45
C VAL A 119 -2.43 2.06 -9.18
N ASN A 120 -1.88 3.23 -8.79
CA ASN A 120 -2.34 3.96 -7.64
C ASN A 120 -3.61 4.75 -7.94
N MET A 121 -4.69 4.34 -7.32
CA MET A 121 -5.99 5.02 -7.35
C MET A 121 -6.53 5.27 -5.93
N GLY A 122 -5.63 5.39 -4.96
CA GLY A 122 -6.01 5.59 -3.55
C GLY A 122 -5.25 6.66 -2.80
N CYS A 123 -4.26 7.33 -3.42
CA CYS A 123 -3.51 8.39 -2.77
C CYS A 123 -4.36 9.65 -2.59
N PRO A 124 -4.56 10.15 -1.35
CA PRO A 124 -5.44 11.28 -1.08
C PRO A 124 -4.72 12.64 -1.08
N VAL A 125 -3.43 12.65 -1.44
CA VAL A 125 -2.60 13.86 -1.37
C VAL A 125 -3.05 14.90 -2.39
N ARG A 126 -3.34 16.14 -1.95
CA ARG A 126 -3.81 17.25 -2.78
C ARG A 126 -3.05 17.41 -4.10
N LYS A 127 -1.71 17.35 -4.07
CA LYS A 127 -0.87 17.48 -5.27
C LYS A 127 -1.21 16.44 -6.37
N ILE A 128 -1.79 15.31 -5.99
CA ILE A 128 -2.17 14.21 -6.88
C ILE A 128 -3.64 14.33 -7.27
N THR A 129 -4.52 14.49 -6.29
CA THR A 129 -5.96 14.51 -6.52
C THR A 129 -6.41 15.73 -7.31
N SER A 130 -5.81 16.91 -7.09
CA SER A 130 -6.09 18.13 -7.87
C SER A 130 -5.71 18.03 -9.36
N ARG A 131 -5.07 16.92 -9.76
CA ARG A 131 -4.74 16.60 -11.17
C ARG A 131 -5.50 15.36 -11.67
N GLY A 132 -6.52 14.93 -10.96
CA GLY A 132 -7.35 13.77 -11.31
C GLY A 132 -6.73 12.40 -11.00
N GLY A 133 -5.51 12.34 -10.46
CA GLY A 133 -4.84 11.08 -10.10
C GLY A 133 -5.18 10.59 -8.70
N GLY A 134 -4.62 9.43 -8.33
CA GLY A 134 -4.83 8.84 -7.02
C GLY A 134 -6.31 8.59 -6.71
N SER A 135 -6.78 8.99 -5.53
CA SER A 135 -8.17 8.76 -5.11
C SER A 135 -9.23 9.55 -5.89
N ALA A 136 -8.83 10.54 -6.71
CA ALA A 136 -9.74 11.25 -7.58
C ALA A 136 -10.21 10.42 -8.79
N LEU A 137 -9.34 9.54 -9.31
CA LEU A 137 -9.60 8.82 -10.56
C LEU A 137 -10.82 7.88 -10.48
N PRO A 138 -11.05 7.10 -9.40
CA PRO A 138 -12.23 6.23 -9.30
C PRO A 138 -13.58 6.97 -9.28
N ALA A 139 -13.60 8.27 -9.03
CA ALA A 139 -14.81 9.07 -9.16
C ALA A 139 -15.24 9.30 -10.63
N ARG A 140 -14.39 8.99 -11.61
CA ARG A 140 -14.68 8.97 -13.04
C ARG A 140 -14.51 7.55 -13.61
N PRO A 141 -15.52 6.69 -13.49
CA PRO A 141 -15.40 5.27 -13.85
C PRO A 141 -15.04 5.02 -15.31
N ALA A 142 -15.50 5.85 -16.25
CA ALA A 142 -15.14 5.74 -17.68
C ALA A 142 -13.65 6.00 -17.89
N LEU A 143 -13.12 7.11 -17.37
CA LEU A 143 -11.69 7.44 -17.45
C LEU A 143 -10.84 6.40 -16.71
N MET A 144 -11.30 5.89 -15.57
CA MET A 144 -10.60 4.82 -14.85
C MET A 144 -10.45 3.57 -15.73
N ARG A 145 -11.50 3.17 -16.47
CA ARG A 145 -11.46 2.04 -17.40
C ARG A 145 -10.44 2.29 -18.52
N GLU A 146 -10.47 3.47 -19.13
CA GLU A 146 -9.52 3.85 -20.19
C GLU A 146 -8.07 3.77 -19.70
N VAL A 147 -7.79 4.29 -18.51
CA VAL A 147 -6.46 4.21 -17.88
C VAL A 147 -6.04 2.77 -17.63
N LEU A 148 -6.91 1.94 -17.03
CA LEU A 148 -6.60 0.53 -16.75
C LEU A 148 -6.39 -0.26 -18.04
N ALA A 149 -7.27 -0.08 -19.03
CA ALA A 149 -7.14 -0.71 -20.34
C ALA A 149 -5.82 -0.33 -21.05
N ALA A 150 -5.42 0.95 -20.94
CA ALA A 150 -4.15 1.43 -21.50
C ALA A 150 -2.94 0.77 -20.83
N VAL A 151 -2.95 0.69 -19.48
CA VAL A 151 -1.89 0.04 -18.71
C VAL A 151 -1.81 -1.45 -18.99
N VAL A 152 -2.94 -2.16 -18.99
CA VAL A 152 -2.98 -3.61 -19.25
C VAL A 152 -2.47 -3.92 -20.66
N ARG A 153 -2.89 -3.15 -21.69
CA ARG A 153 -2.37 -3.31 -23.06
C ARG A 153 -0.86 -3.08 -23.13
N ALA A 154 -0.36 -2.04 -22.45
CA ALA A 154 1.07 -1.72 -22.47
C ALA A 154 1.93 -2.75 -21.72
N ALA A 155 1.36 -3.36 -20.66
CA ALA A 155 2.03 -4.36 -19.85
C ALA A 155 2.17 -5.73 -20.56
N GLY A 156 1.28 -6.04 -21.53
CA GLY A 156 1.29 -7.33 -22.20
C GLY A 156 1.07 -8.48 -21.23
N ASP A 157 2.03 -9.39 -21.11
CA ASP A 157 1.97 -10.55 -20.20
C ASP A 157 2.32 -10.19 -18.75
N VAL A 158 2.82 -8.98 -18.49
CA VAL A 158 3.15 -8.53 -17.14
C VAL A 158 1.85 -8.24 -16.37
N PRO A 159 1.65 -8.85 -15.20
CA PRO A 159 0.42 -8.67 -14.42
C PRO A 159 0.25 -7.23 -13.96
N VAL A 160 -0.99 -6.74 -14.08
CA VAL A 160 -1.41 -5.42 -13.61
C VAL A 160 -2.36 -5.56 -12.43
N THR A 161 -2.18 -4.75 -11.42
CA THR A 161 -3.09 -4.63 -10.27
C THR A 161 -3.45 -3.17 -10.01
N THR A 162 -4.41 -2.91 -9.16
CA THR A 162 -4.72 -1.55 -8.74
C THR A 162 -5.00 -1.47 -7.26
N LYS A 163 -4.71 -0.31 -6.66
CA LYS A 163 -4.99 -0.05 -5.25
C LYS A 163 -5.82 1.21 -5.07
N ILE A 164 -6.98 1.06 -4.40
CA ILE A 164 -7.98 2.11 -4.18
C ILE A 164 -8.22 2.41 -2.69
N ARG A 165 -9.08 3.39 -2.43
CA ARG A 165 -9.81 3.61 -1.18
C ARG A 165 -11.31 3.35 -1.40
N LEU A 166 -12.12 3.43 -0.33
CA LEU A 166 -13.56 3.21 -0.40
C LEU A 166 -14.28 4.26 -1.25
N GLY A 167 -13.75 5.48 -1.27
CA GLY A 167 -14.29 6.61 -2.00
C GLY A 167 -13.51 7.88 -1.67
N LEU A 168 -14.04 9.02 -2.09
CA LEU A 168 -13.52 10.33 -1.73
C LEU A 168 -13.85 10.66 -0.26
N ASP A 169 -15.11 10.55 0.08
CA ASP A 169 -15.71 10.78 1.40
C ASP A 169 -16.90 9.84 1.62
N GLU A 170 -17.76 10.11 2.59
CA GLU A 170 -18.92 9.28 2.91
C GLU A 170 -20.03 9.42 1.87
N ASP A 171 -20.13 10.56 1.19
CA ASP A 171 -21.15 10.86 0.19
C ASP A 171 -20.74 10.36 -1.20
N THR A 172 -19.42 10.21 -1.44
CA THR A 172 -18.86 9.83 -2.74
C THR A 172 -18.07 8.51 -2.61
N ILE A 173 -18.82 7.42 -2.48
CA ILE A 173 -18.28 6.06 -2.43
C ILE A 173 -18.06 5.55 -3.86
N THR A 174 -16.81 5.18 -4.19
CA THR A 174 -16.40 4.84 -5.57
C THR A 174 -15.98 3.39 -5.77
N TRP A 175 -15.80 2.63 -4.68
CA TRP A 175 -15.30 1.25 -4.77
C TRP A 175 -16.15 0.30 -5.64
N PRO A 176 -17.52 0.42 -5.74
CA PRO A 176 -18.28 -0.55 -6.53
C PRO A 176 -17.93 -0.50 -8.02
N ASP A 177 -17.81 0.69 -8.59
CA ASP A 177 -17.44 0.86 -10.00
C ASP A 177 -15.95 0.59 -10.21
N ALA A 178 -15.11 0.93 -9.24
CA ALA A 178 -13.68 0.63 -9.32
C ALA A 178 -13.39 -0.89 -9.35
N VAL A 179 -14.10 -1.69 -8.56
CA VAL A 179 -13.98 -3.16 -8.58
C VAL A 179 -14.40 -3.73 -9.92
N ARG A 180 -15.54 -3.27 -10.47
CA ARG A 180 -16.02 -3.70 -11.80
C ARG A 180 -15.05 -3.30 -12.91
N ALA A 181 -14.51 -2.08 -12.85
CA ALA A 181 -13.51 -1.60 -13.81
C ALA A 181 -12.24 -2.44 -13.75
N ALA A 182 -11.69 -2.69 -12.56
CA ALA A 182 -10.48 -3.49 -12.41
C ALA A 182 -10.65 -4.92 -12.95
N ALA A 183 -11.77 -5.58 -12.63
CA ALA A 183 -12.06 -6.91 -13.13
C ALA A 183 -12.28 -6.92 -14.65
N GLY A 184 -13.05 -5.94 -15.19
CA GLY A 184 -13.39 -5.85 -16.60
C GLY A 184 -12.22 -5.53 -17.51
N GLU A 185 -11.26 -4.75 -17.03
CA GLU A 185 -10.07 -4.35 -17.80
C GLU A 185 -8.87 -5.31 -17.61
N GLY A 186 -9.05 -6.43 -16.92
CA GLY A 186 -8.05 -7.50 -16.85
C GLY A 186 -6.99 -7.33 -15.75
N CYS A 187 -7.24 -6.56 -14.71
CA CYS A 187 -6.38 -6.54 -13.53
C CYS A 187 -6.35 -7.92 -12.85
N ARG A 188 -5.25 -8.25 -12.18
CA ARG A 188 -5.09 -9.51 -11.45
C ARG A 188 -5.82 -9.52 -10.10
N TRP A 189 -5.82 -8.40 -9.41
CA TRP A 189 -6.56 -8.14 -8.16
C TRP A 189 -6.74 -6.64 -7.95
N ILE A 190 -7.59 -6.33 -6.97
CA ILE A 190 -7.74 -4.98 -6.45
C ILE A 190 -7.39 -4.94 -4.96
N GLY A 191 -6.52 -4.00 -4.56
CA GLY A 191 -6.24 -3.70 -3.16
C GLY A 191 -7.15 -2.58 -2.65
N VAL A 192 -7.84 -2.79 -1.52
CA VAL A 192 -8.79 -1.80 -1.00
C VAL A 192 -8.39 -1.35 0.40
N HIS A 193 -8.02 -0.07 0.55
CA HIS A 193 -7.86 0.52 1.86
C HIS A 193 -9.23 0.90 2.43
N ALA A 194 -9.59 0.27 3.55
CA ALA A 194 -10.91 0.39 4.19
C ALA A 194 -11.14 1.75 4.88
N ARG A 195 -10.79 2.84 4.21
CA ARG A 195 -11.04 4.24 4.55
C ARG A 195 -11.33 5.04 3.30
N THR A 196 -12.07 6.15 3.43
CA THR A 196 -12.21 7.15 2.36
C THR A 196 -10.94 8.01 2.23
N ALA A 197 -10.85 8.81 1.16
CA ALA A 197 -9.75 9.75 0.97
C ALA A 197 -9.77 10.86 2.03
N ALA A 198 -10.95 11.37 2.35
CA ALA A 198 -11.16 12.41 3.37
C ALA A 198 -10.71 11.95 4.77
N GLN A 199 -10.94 10.69 5.12
CA GLN A 199 -10.47 10.14 6.40
C GLN A 199 -8.94 10.15 6.55
N LEU A 200 -8.17 10.19 5.46
CA LEU A 200 -6.73 9.98 5.48
C LEU A 200 -6.34 8.73 6.26
N TYR A 201 -6.04 8.89 7.55
CA TYR A 201 -5.69 7.83 8.48
C TYR A 201 -6.44 7.93 9.82
N SER A 202 -7.43 8.83 9.92
CA SER A 202 -8.26 8.99 11.10
C SER A 202 -9.27 7.86 11.25
N GLY A 203 -9.82 7.72 12.43
CA GLY A 203 -10.80 6.68 12.76
C GLY A 203 -10.22 5.26 12.60
N GLN A 204 -11.10 4.29 12.44
CA GLN A 204 -10.77 2.88 12.21
C GLN A 204 -10.98 2.50 10.75
N ALA A 205 -10.24 1.51 10.26
CA ALA A 205 -10.50 0.89 8.97
C ALA A 205 -11.80 0.07 9.03
N ARG A 206 -12.70 0.30 8.09
CA ARG A 206 -14.03 -0.33 8.04
C ARG A 206 -13.94 -1.68 7.33
N TRP A 207 -13.58 -2.72 8.06
CA TRP A 207 -13.45 -4.07 7.49
C TRP A 207 -14.79 -4.64 6.99
N GLU A 208 -15.91 -4.20 7.53
CA GLU A 208 -17.25 -4.51 7.03
C GLU A 208 -17.45 -4.09 5.57
N GLU A 209 -16.84 -2.97 5.15
CA GLU A 209 -16.87 -2.57 3.75
C GLU A 209 -16.04 -3.51 2.85
N LEU A 210 -14.93 -4.06 3.36
CA LEU A 210 -14.16 -5.07 2.62
C LEU A 210 -14.97 -6.34 2.37
N ALA A 211 -15.83 -6.74 3.31
CA ALA A 211 -16.72 -7.87 3.11
C ALA A 211 -17.72 -7.61 1.96
N ARG A 212 -18.30 -6.39 1.90
CA ARG A 212 -19.18 -5.97 0.79
C ARG A 212 -18.45 -5.91 -0.55
N VAL A 213 -17.20 -5.40 -0.53
CA VAL A 213 -16.33 -5.41 -1.72
C VAL A 213 -16.11 -6.83 -2.21
N LYS A 214 -15.80 -7.76 -1.31
CA LYS A 214 -15.57 -9.17 -1.69
C LYS A 214 -16.85 -9.86 -2.14
N GLU A 215 -18.00 -9.55 -1.57
CA GLU A 215 -19.29 -10.04 -2.02
C GLU A 215 -19.57 -9.65 -3.48
N LEU A 216 -19.38 -8.37 -3.83
CA LEU A 216 -19.46 -7.93 -5.23
C LEU A 216 -18.43 -8.64 -6.10
N ALA A 217 -17.18 -8.73 -5.67
CA ALA A 217 -16.10 -9.32 -6.45
C ALA A 217 -16.30 -10.81 -6.76
N ARG A 218 -17.03 -11.56 -5.92
CA ARG A 218 -17.42 -12.94 -6.17
C ARG A 218 -18.36 -13.11 -7.37
N THR A 219 -19.08 -12.07 -7.75
CA THR A 219 -19.95 -12.08 -8.93
C THR A 219 -19.22 -11.78 -10.24
N LEU A 220 -17.93 -11.41 -10.16
CA LEU A 220 -17.10 -11.05 -11.29
C LEU A 220 -16.17 -12.20 -11.67
N LEU A 221 -15.74 -12.21 -12.94
CA LEU A 221 -14.87 -13.26 -13.45
C LEU A 221 -13.50 -13.24 -12.73
N ALA A 222 -13.08 -14.42 -12.31
CA ALA A 222 -11.74 -14.64 -11.80
C ALA A 222 -10.72 -14.57 -12.95
N PRO A 223 -9.55 -13.93 -12.73
CA PRO A 223 -8.49 -13.94 -13.73
C PRO A 223 -7.94 -15.36 -13.98
N PRO A 224 -7.31 -15.63 -15.12
CA PRO A 224 -6.73 -16.94 -15.43
C PRO A 224 -5.80 -17.44 -14.33
N GLY A 225 -5.96 -18.71 -13.91
CA GLY A 225 -5.21 -19.33 -12.84
C GLY A 225 -5.71 -19.05 -11.41
N CYS A 226 -6.70 -18.17 -11.24
CA CYS A 226 -7.42 -18.01 -9.97
C CYS A 226 -8.60 -18.98 -9.87
N ASP A 227 -9.02 -19.27 -8.65
CA ASP A 227 -10.22 -20.11 -8.40
C ASP A 227 -11.49 -19.37 -8.83
N PRO A 228 -12.24 -19.87 -9.83
CA PRO A 228 -13.49 -19.25 -10.29
C PRO A 228 -14.54 -19.11 -9.18
N ALA A 229 -14.58 -20.03 -8.22
CA ALA A 229 -15.55 -19.99 -7.11
C ALA A 229 -15.29 -18.80 -6.16
N ARG A 230 -14.07 -18.25 -6.16
CA ARG A 230 -13.72 -17.08 -5.36
C ARG A 230 -13.97 -15.75 -6.09
N GLY A 231 -14.21 -15.77 -7.42
CA GLY A 231 -14.41 -14.60 -8.25
C GLY A 231 -13.14 -13.73 -8.37
N PHE A 232 -13.31 -12.43 -8.61
CA PHE A 232 -12.20 -11.50 -8.73
C PHE A 232 -11.46 -11.31 -7.38
N PRO A 233 -10.12 -11.41 -7.33
CA PRO A 233 -9.38 -11.33 -6.07
C PRO A 233 -9.37 -9.92 -5.47
N VAL A 234 -9.58 -9.85 -4.14
CA VAL A 234 -9.58 -8.62 -3.34
C VAL A 234 -8.57 -8.73 -2.22
N LEU A 235 -7.69 -7.74 -2.08
CA LEU A 235 -6.76 -7.63 -0.97
C LEU A 235 -7.21 -6.55 -0.01
N GLY A 236 -7.42 -6.93 1.26
CA GLY A 236 -7.80 -6.01 2.32
C GLY A 236 -6.62 -5.20 2.85
N ASN A 237 -6.84 -3.90 3.11
CA ASN A 237 -5.83 -3.03 3.69
C ASN A 237 -6.43 -2.09 4.75
N GLY A 238 -5.71 -1.89 5.83
CA GLY A 238 -6.03 -0.97 6.92
C GLY A 238 -6.02 -1.66 8.29
N ASP A 239 -5.35 -1.02 9.24
CA ASP A 239 -5.27 -1.38 10.67
C ASP A 239 -4.80 -2.81 10.99
N VAL A 240 -3.93 -3.36 10.15
CA VAL A 240 -3.18 -4.58 10.44
C VAL A 240 -1.91 -4.19 11.19
N TRP A 241 -1.92 -4.41 12.50
CA TRP A 241 -0.84 -4.06 13.42
C TRP A 241 -0.11 -5.29 13.98
N GLU A 242 -0.78 -6.42 14.01
CA GLU A 242 -0.31 -7.72 14.46
C GLU A 242 -0.57 -8.76 13.39
N ALA A 243 0.16 -9.86 13.40
CA ALA A 243 -0.01 -10.93 12.41
C ALA A 243 -1.43 -11.52 12.43
N TRP A 244 -2.00 -11.69 13.61
CA TRP A 244 -3.38 -12.19 13.79
C TRP A 244 -4.47 -11.25 13.27
N ASP A 245 -4.19 -9.93 13.18
CA ASP A 245 -5.12 -9.01 12.51
C ASP A 245 -5.33 -9.40 11.05
N ALA A 246 -4.30 -9.91 10.38
CA ALA A 246 -4.41 -10.36 8.99
C ALA A 246 -5.34 -11.57 8.87
N LEU A 247 -5.18 -12.60 9.71
CA LEU A 247 -6.07 -13.77 9.73
C LEU A 247 -7.51 -13.38 10.06
N ARG A 248 -7.68 -12.52 11.07
CA ARG A 248 -9.00 -12.00 11.47
C ARG A 248 -9.66 -11.22 10.33
N LEU A 249 -8.92 -10.34 9.66
CA LEU A 249 -9.42 -9.60 8.50
C LEU A 249 -9.90 -10.56 7.42
N LEU A 250 -9.08 -11.54 7.02
CA LEU A 250 -9.46 -12.49 5.97
C LEU A 250 -10.66 -13.35 6.35
N ARG A 251 -10.73 -13.83 7.60
CA ARG A 251 -11.86 -14.63 8.10
C ARG A 251 -13.16 -13.82 8.15
N LEU A 252 -13.10 -12.55 8.54
CA LEU A 252 -14.27 -11.67 8.63
C LEU A 252 -14.77 -11.20 7.26
N THR A 253 -13.87 -11.01 6.31
CA THR A 253 -14.20 -10.33 5.04
C THR A 253 -14.24 -11.27 3.84
N GLY A 254 -13.58 -12.42 3.94
CA GLY A 254 -13.40 -13.35 2.82
C GLY A 254 -12.42 -12.83 1.76
N CYS A 255 -11.69 -11.74 2.00
CA CYS A 255 -10.62 -11.26 1.11
C CYS A 255 -9.59 -12.35 0.84
N ASP A 256 -8.86 -12.22 -0.27
CA ASP A 256 -7.92 -13.24 -0.75
C ASP A 256 -6.50 -13.02 -0.21
N GLY A 257 -6.20 -11.82 0.28
CA GLY A 257 -4.92 -11.47 0.88
C GLY A 257 -4.98 -10.13 1.60
N VAL A 258 -3.86 -9.74 2.19
CA VAL A 258 -3.73 -8.50 2.95
C VAL A 258 -2.58 -7.62 2.45
N ILE A 259 -2.78 -6.31 2.51
CA ILE A 259 -1.75 -5.32 2.22
C ILE A 259 -1.33 -4.64 3.51
N ILE A 260 -0.05 -4.70 3.85
CA ILE A 260 0.52 -4.17 5.08
C ILE A 260 1.15 -2.80 4.82
N GLY A 261 0.62 -1.76 5.45
CA GLY A 261 1.17 -0.40 5.41
C GLY A 261 1.90 -0.05 6.71
N ARG A 262 1.34 0.89 7.47
CA ARG A 262 1.97 1.48 8.66
C ARG A 262 2.32 0.49 9.78
N GLY A 263 1.71 -0.69 9.81
CA GLY A 263 1.99 -1.73 10.81
C GLY A 263 3.45 -2.21 10.80
N CYS A 264 4.10 -2.22 9.62
CA CYS A 264 5.49 -2.68 9.48
C CYS A 264 6.55 -1.57 9.66
N LEU A 265 6.16 -0.30 9.82
CA LEU A 265 7.11 0.80 9.98
C LEU A 265 7.95 0.62 11.26
N GLY A 266 9.28 0.54 11.11
CA GLY A 266 10.18 0.21 12.20
C GLY A 266 9.93 -1.17 12.83
N ARG A 267 9.21 -2.03 12.13
CA ARG A 267 8.89 -3.42 12.51
C ARG A 267 8.86 -4.35 11.29
N PRO A 268 9.92 -4.41 10.48
CA PRO A 268 9.91 -5.29 9.29
C PRO A 268 9.73 -6.76 9.66
N TRP A 269 10.08 -7.18 10.89
CA TRP A 269 9.82 -8.54 11.41
C TRP A 269 8.34 -8.90 11.52
N LEU A 270 7.40 -7.94 11.40
CA LEU A 270 5.98 -8.24 11.28
C LEU A 270 5.70 -9.20 10.10
N PHE A 271 6.49 -9.12 9.03
CA PHE A 271 6.35 -10.06 7.91
C PHE A 271 6.76 -11.49 8.30
N ARG A 272 7.74 -11.67 9.18
CA ARG A 272 8.10 -12.99 9.74
C ARG A 272 6.98 -13.55 10.62
N GLU A 273 6.37 -12.69 11.43
CA GLU A 273 5.21 -13.05 12.24
C GLU A 273 4.02 -13.45 11.34
N LEU A 274 3.75 -12.68 10.28
CA LEU A 274 2.71 -12.97 9.28
C LEU A 274 2.97 -14.30 8.57
N ALA A 275 4.18 -14.54 8.07
CA ALA A 275 4.53 -15.80 7.45
C ALA A 275 4.28 -16.98 8.39
N ALA A 276 4.68 -16.87 9.66
CA ALA A 276 4.47 -17.92 10.65
C ALA A 276 2.98 -18.23 10.85
N VAL A 277 2.11 -17.23 11.06
CA VAL A 277 0.69 -17.48 11.31
C VAL A 277 -0.03 -18.04 10.08
N PHE A 278 0.37 -17.65 8.86
CA PHE A 278 -0.18 -18.23 7.63
C PHE A 278 0.31 -19.67 7.38
N ASP A 279 1.51 -20.02 7.85
CA ASP A 279 2.03 -21.40 7.82
C ASP A 279 1.50 -22.29 8.96
N GLY A 280 0.53 -21.81 9.73
CA GLY A 280 -0.04 -22.55 10.86
C GLY A 280 0.89 -22.66 12.08
N ARG A 281 1.89 -21.78 12.19
CA ARG A 281 2.85 -21.76 13.28
C ARG A 281 2.68 -20.53 14.16
N GLU A 282 2.83 -20.69 15.47
CA GLU A 282 2.94 -19.55 16.37
C GLU A 282 4.22 -18.75 16.06
N PRO A 283 4.14 -17.43 15.92
CA PRO A 283 5.32 -16.60 15.79
C PRO A 283 6.24 -16.71 17.00
N ALA A 284 7.54 -16.55 16.77
CA ALA A 284 8.49 -16.35 17.87
C ALA A 284 8.15 -15.07 18.66
N ASP A 285 8.68 -14.97 19.87
CA ASP A 285 8.56 -13.76 20.68
C ASP A 285 9.09 -12.54 19.89
N PRO A 286 8.50 -11.35 20.08
CA PRO A 286 8.99 -10.13 19.47
C PRO A 286 10.47 -9.88 19.82
N PRO A 287 11.24 -9.23 18.91
CA PRO A 287 12.66 -9.03 19.13
C PRO A 287 12.94 -8.13 20.34
N THR A 288 14.00 -8.46 21.08
CA THR A 288 14.59 -7.56 22.10
C THR A 288 15.08 -6.26 21.46
N LEU A 289 15.36 -5.24 22.28
CA LEU A 289 15.94 -4.00 21.75
C LEU A 289 17.25 -4.29 21.01
N GLY A 290 18.12 -5.15 21.52
CA GLY A 290 19.37 -5.52 20.85
C GLY A 290 19.17 -6.05 19.45
N GLU A 291 18.20 -6.95 19.24
CA GLU A 291 17.84 -7.47 17.92
C GLU A 291 17.24 -6.39 17.02
N VAL A 292 16.43 -5.47 17.58
CA VAL A 292 15.91 -4.30 16.83
C VAL A 292 17.05 -3.37 16.39
N LEU A 293 18.06 -3.16 17.25
CA LEU A 293 19.23 -2.33 16.91
C LEU A 293 20.06 -2.95 15.78
N VAL A 294 20.19 -4.27 15.73
CA VAL A 294 20.83 -4.97 14.61
C VAL A 294 20.08 -4.71 13.30
N ILE A 295 18.74 -4.83 13.30
CA ILE A 295 17.91 -4.56 12.13
C ILE A 295 18.00 -3.09 11.71
N LEU A 296 17.97 -2.16 12.66
CA LEU A 296 18.13 -0.73 12.40
C LEU A 296 19.49 -0.43 11.76
N ARG A 297 20.57 -1.03 12.28
CA ARG A 297 21.92 -0.86 11.77
C ARG A 297 22.06 -1.43 10.34
N GLU A 298 21.47 -2.59 10.08
CA GLU A 298 21.40 -3.17 8.74
C GLU A 298 20.66 -2.24 7.78
N HIS A 299 19.50 -1.71 8.18
CA HIS A 299 18.76 -0.73 7.38
C HIS A 299 19.59 0.52 7.07
N ALA A 300 20.35 1.03 8.05
CA ALA A 300 21.24 2.16 7.88
C ALA A 300 22.33 1.89 6.83
N THR A 301 22.92 0.69 6.87
CA THR A 301 23.93 0.27 5.89
C THR A 301 23.34 0.21 4.48
N LEU A 302 22.22 -0.48 4.31
CA LEU A 302 21.53 -0.58 3.02
C LEU A 302 21.13 0.80 2.46
N LEU A 303 20.69 1.73 3.33
CA LEU A 303 20.42 3.11 2.93
C LEU A 303 21.69 3.85 2.51
N ALA A 304 22.80 3.66 3.22
CA ALA A 304 24.08 4.29 2.90
C ALA A 304 24.62 3.81 1.54
N ASP A 305 24.51 2.51 1.27
CA ASP A 305 24.89 1.92 -0.02
C ASP A 305 24.02 2.46 -1.17
N PHE A 306 22.73 2.66 -0.91
CA PHE A 306 21.78 3.12 -1.93
C PHE A 306 21.80 4.63 -2.19
N LEU A 307 21.96 5.46 -1.14
CA LEU A 307 21.84 6.93 -1.22
C LEU A 307 23.15 7.69 -1.02
N GLY A 308 24.21 7.01 -0.59
CA GLY A 308 25.37 7.61 0.01
C GLY A 308 25.13 8.04 1.47
N GLU A 309 26.12 7.87 2.33
CA GLU A 309 25.99 8.01 3.79
C GLU A 309 25.35 9.34 4.26
N PRO A 310 25.74 10.53 3.75
CA PRO A 310 25.15 11.78 4.21
C PRO A 310 23.64 11.91 3.94
N HIS A 311 23.18 11.34 2.83
CA HIS A 311 21.75 11.34 2.49
C HIS A 311 21.01 10.27 3.29
N ALA A 312 21.58 9.08 3.39
CA ALA A 312 21.04 7.98 4.14
C ALA A 312 20.78 8.36 5.61
N MET A 313 21.73 9.05 6.25
CA MET A 313 21.55 9.47 7.64
C MET A 313 20.38 10.46 7.80
N ARG A 314 20.18 11.39 6.87
CA ARG A 314 18.99 12.27 6.90
C ARG A 314 17.68 11.50 6.78
N GLU A 315 17.63 10.50 5.88
CA GLU A 315 16.47 9.63 5.73
C GLU A 315 16.25 8.72 6.95
N LEU A 316 17.34 8.24 7.57
CA LEU A 316 17.30 7.33 8.71
C LEU A 316 16.67 7.94 9.97
N ARG A 317 16.76 9.27 10.15
CA ARG A 317 16.27 9.97 11.35
C ARG A 317 14.83 9.61 11.71
N LYS A 318 13.93 9.58 10.72
CA LYS A 318 12.54 9.15 10.95
C LYS A 318 12.43 7.68 11.38
N TRP A 319 13.29 6.83 10.82
CA TRP A 319 13.32 5.40 11.12
C TRP A 319 13.79 5.11 12.54
N CYS A 320 14.79 5.83 13.05
CA CYS A 320 15.22 5.71 14.44
C CYS A 320 14.03 5.86 15.40
N GLY A 321 13.19 6.88 15.19
CA GLY A 321 11.99 7.07 15.99
C GLY A 321 10.95 5.96 15.83
N TRP A 322 10.87 5.30 14.68
CA TRP A 322 9.94 4.20 14.45
C TRP A 322 10.43 2.88 15.05
N TYR A 323 11.72 2.55 14.90
CA TYR A 323 12.31 1.33 15.47
C TYR A 323 12.31 1.37 17.00
N LEU A 324 12.67 2.50 17.59
CA LEU A 324 12.79 2.66 19.04
C LEU A 324 11.45 2.99 19.74
N LYS A 325 10.33 2.94 19.02
CA LYS A 325 9.03 3.30 19.58
C LYS A 325 8.61 2.38 20.71
N GLY A 326 8.45 2.98 21.90
CA GLY A 326 7.98 2.31 23.12
C GLY A 326 9.07 1.74 24.02
N PHE A 327 10.28 1.49 23.51
CA PHE A 327 11.43 1.12 24.34
C PHE A 327 11.82 2.25 25.27
N ASP A 328 12.37 1.91 26.40
CA ASP A 328 12.92 2.90 27.32
C ASP A 328 14.30 3.35 26.85
N GLY A 329 14.59 4.61 26.99
CA GLY A 329 15.84 5.19 26.56
C GLY A 329 15.90 6.66 26.90
N SER A 330 17.11 7.20 27.07
CA SER A 330 17.26 8.59 27.42
C SER A 330 16.70 9.51 26.34
N ALA A 331 16.06 10.59 26.72
CA ALA A 331 15.59 11.63 25.81
C ALA A 331 16.77 12.20 24.98
N ALA A 332 17.96 12.27 25.60
CA ALA A 332 19.18 12.74 24.95
C ALA A 332 19.61 11.86 23.78
N VAL A 333 19.59 10.52 23.93
CA VAL A 333 19.94 9.60 22.83
C VAL A 333 18.91 9.72 21.69
N ARG A 334 17.63 9.78 21.99
CA ARG A 334 16.57 9.95 20.97
C ARG A 334 16.71 11.27 20.23
N ASP A 335 17.03 12.33 20.93
CA ASP A 335 17.24 13.64 20.33
C ASP A 335 18.52 13.67 19.47
N ALA A 336 19.60 13.04 19.92
CA ALA A 336 20.84 12.89 19.14
C ALA A 336 20.60 12.09 17.86
N LEU A 337 19.84 10.98 17.91
CA LEU A 337 19.46 10.17 16.73
C LEU A 337 18.68 10.97 15.67
N GLN A 338 17.95 12.02 16.06
CA GLN A 338 17.29 12.92 15.08
C GLN A 338 18.28 13.84 14.35
N ARG A 339 19.53 13.87 14.75
CA ARG A 339 20.60 14.70 14.17
C ARG A 339 21.78 13.89 13.63
N VAL A 340 21.73 12.56 13.74
CA VAL A 340 22.80 11.65 13.30
C VAL A 340 23.26 11.95 11.86
N THR A 341 24.57 11.94 11.64
CA THR A 341 25.21 12.34 10.38
C THR A 341 26.08 11.25 9.76
N SER A 342 26.50 10.25 10.55
CA SER A 342 27.33 9.13 10.08
C SER A 342 26.93 7.80 10.73
N LEU A 343 27.34 6.70 10.09
CA LEU A 343 27.16 5.34 10.62
C LEU A 343 27.97 5.16 11.92
N ALA A 344 29.15 5.75 12.03
CA ALA A 344 29.96 5.70 13.24
C ALA A 344 29.28 6.41 14.42
N GLU A 345 28.69 7.59 14.18
CA GLU A 345 27.89 8.29 15.18
C GLU A 345 26.64 7.49 15.57
N LEU A 346 25.95 6.87 14.59
CA LEU A 346 24.82 5.99 14.85
C LEU A 346 25.25 4.88 15.80
N ASP A 347 26.33 4.15 15.50
CA ASP A 347 26.82 3.03 16.31
C ASP A 347 27.16 3.47 17.74
N ALA A 348 27.79 4.63 17.92
CA ALA A 348 28.08 5.20 19.25
C ALA A 348 26.83 5.55 20.05
N LEU A 349 25.77 6.03 19.40
CA LEU A 349 24.50 6.32 20.04
C LEU A 349 23.72 5.05 20.39
N LEU A 350 23.68 4.07 19.50
CA LEU A 350 22.99 2.81 19.73
C LEU A 350 23.63 2.00 20.88
N ALA A 351 24.95 2.06 21.04
CA ALA A 351 25.68 1.41 22.12
C ALA A 351 25.33 1.92 23.52
N GLN A 352 24.67 3.07 23.64
CA GLN A 352 24.21 3.64 24.90
C GLN A 352 22.86 3.07 25.37
N LEU A 353 22.20 2.28 24.55
CA LEU A 353 20.90 1.67 24.85
C LEU A 353 21.07 0.28 25.44
N ASP A 354 20.26 -0.08 26.43
CA ASP A 354 20.28 -1.43 27.02
C ASP A 354 19.66 -2.44 26.04
N PRO A 355 20.47 -3.36 25.46
CA PRO A 355 19.99 -4.31 24.45
C PRO A 355 19.10 -5.41 25.02
N ALA A 356 19.08 -5.61 26.36
CA ALA A 356 18.31 -6.68 27.00
C ALA A 356 16.82 -6.34 27.15
N GLN A 357 16.41 -5.12 26.84
CA GLN A 357 15.01 -4.72 26.94
C GLN A 357 14.11 -5.59 26.07
N ALA A 358 13.08 -6.18 26.68
CA ALA A 358 12.03 -6.87 25.95
C ALA A 358 11.19 -5.89 25.11
N PHE A 359 10.59 -6.38 24.02
CA PHE A 359 9.67 -5.55 23.21
C PHE A 359 8.49 -5.05 24.06
N PRO A 360 8.25 -3.73 24.13
CA PRO A 360 7.23 -3.17 25.00
C PRO A 360 5.81 -3.44 24.45
N ALA A 361 4.98 -4.14 25.22
CA ALA A 361 3.59 -4.47 24.83
C ALA A 361 2.79 -3.22 24.42
N ARG A 362 3.03 -2.08 25.09
CA ARG A 362 2.41 -0.79 24.74
C ARG A 362 2.72 -0.31 23.32
N ALA A 363 3.79 -0.82 22.68
CA ALA A 363 4.18 -0.43 21.33
C ALA A 363 3.59 -1.33 20.25
N LEU A 364 2.88 -2.39 20.61
CA LEU A 364 2.35 -3.38 19.66
C LEU A 364 1.41 -2.76 18.63
N ARG A 365 0.45 -1.95 19.07
CA ARG A 365 -0.58 -1.32 18.23
C ARG A 365 -0.43 0.20 18.06
N VAL A 366 0.77 0.72 18.25
CA VAL A 366 1.02 2.16 18.15
C VAL A 366 1.40 2.58 16.74
N THR A 367 0.70 3.59 16.21
CA THR A 367 1.03 4.22 14.94
C THR A 367 2.42 4.85 14.97
N ARG A 368 3.27 4.51 14.01
CA ARG A 368 4.66 4.98 13.90
C ARG A 368 4.88 6.11 12.89
N ALA A 369 3.93 6.36 12.00
CA ALA A 369 3.95 7.51 11.09
C ALA A 369 3.13 8.68 11.64
N LYS A 370 3.25 9.85 10.99
CA LYS A 370 2.36 10.98 11.28
C LYS A 370 0.90 10.51 11.28
N ARG A 371 0.18 10.86 12.34
CA ARG A 371 -1.28 10.81 12.37
C ARG A 371 -1.75 11.93 11.44
N GLY A 372 -2.15 11.60 10.21
CA GLY A 372 -2.95 12.54 9.42
C GLY A 372 -4.30 12.69 10.10
N GLY A 373 -4.72 13.91 10.43
CA GLY A 373 -6.12 14.19 10.73
C GLY A 373 -6.98 13.92 9.49
N ALA A 374 -8.31 13.86 9.65
CA ALA A 374 -9.22 13.94 8.53
C ALA A 374 -9.02 15.27 7.78
N GLN A 375 -9.32 15.28 6.50
CA GLN A 375 -9.42 16.51 5.72
C GLN A 375 -10.90 16.77 5.39
N ASP A 376 -11.34 18.02 5.48
CA ASP A 376 -12.74 18.36 5.26
C ASP A 376 -13.14 18.14 3.80
N THR A 377 -12.21 18.33 2.86
CA THR A 377 -12.48 18.23 1.42
C THR A 377 -11.32 17.56 0.68
N VAL A 378 -11.64 16.68 -0.26
CA VAL A 378 -10.68 16.16 -1.23
C VAL A 378 -10.60 17.13 -2.41
N HIS A 379 -9.42 17.69 -2.64
CA HIS A 379 -9.23 18.63 -3.76
C HIS A 379 -9.23 17.88 -5.10
N LEU A 380 -10.17 18.21 -5.95
CA LEU A 380 -10.36 17.65 -7.29
C LEU A 380 -10.08 18.71 -8.37
N PRO A 381 -9.87 18.32 -9.65
CA PRO A 381 -9.93 19.27 -10.75
C PRO A 381 -11.32 19.93 -10.85
N GLU A 382 -11.37 21.15 -11.39
CA GLU A 382 -12.63 21.86 -11.63
C GLU A 382 -13.59 21.03 -12.49
N GLY A 383 -14.87 20.96 -12.12
CA GLY A 383 -15.89 20.19 -12.83
C GLY A 383 -15.70 18.67 -12.84
N TRP A 384 -14.80 18.13 -12.01
CA TRP A 384 -14.45 16.70 -12.04
C TRP A 384 -15.63 15.76 -11.80
N LEU A 385 -16.50 16.09 -10.83
CA LEU A 385 -17.69 15.30 -10.51
C LEU A 385 -18.82 15.54 -11.52
N ASP A 386 -18.93 16.73 -12.12
CA ASP A 386 -19.89 17.02 -13.17
C ASP A 386 -19.59 16.19 -14.43
N LEU A 387 -18.31 16.07 -14.78
CA LEU A 387 -17.87 15.17 -15.85
C LEU A 387 -18.21 13.71 -15.54
N ALA A 388 -18.02 13.27 -14.30
CA ALA A 388 -18.40 11.94 -13.86
C ALA A 388 -19.91 11.68 -14.02
N ALA A 389 -20.73 12.63 -13.63
CA ALA A 389 -22.18 12.53 -13.76
C ALA A 389 -22.63 12.44 -15.24
N ARG A 390 -22.03 13.23 -16.13
CA ARG A 390 -22.28 13.17 -17.59
C ARG A 390 -21.91 11.81 -18.18
N GLU A 391 -20.72 11.29 -17.87
CA GLU A 391 -20.25 9.98 -18.30
C GLU A 391 -21.23 8.86 -17.88
N GLN A 392 -21.80 8.95 -16.68
CA GLN A 392 -22.77 7.96 -16.19
C GLN A 392 -24.11 8.03 -16.94
N VAL A 393 -24.58 9.24 -17.27
CA VAL A 393 -25.81 9.45 -18.08
C VAL A 393 -25.63 8.89 -19.47
N GLU A 394 -24.52 9.20 -20.13
CA GLU A 394 -24.18 8.71 -21.48
C GLU A 394 -24.07 7.17 -21.50
N ALA A 395 -23.42 6.57 -20.49
CA ALA A 395 -23.29 5.11 -20.37
C ALA A 395 -24.65 4.40 -20.19
N ARG A 396 -25.69 5.11 -19.70
CA ARG A 396 -27.06 4.60 -19.56
C ARG A 396 -27.93 4.85 -20.79
N GLY A 397 -27.36 5.43 -21.86
CA GLY A 397 -28.08 5.75 -23.09
C GLY A 397 -28.91 7.05 -23.01
N GLY A 398 -28.71 7.87 -21.97
CA GLY A 398 -29.30 9.19 -21.83
C GLY A 398 -28.55 10.25 -22.64
N ARG A 399 -29.20 11.38 -22.94
CA ARG A 399 -28.53 12.58 -23.47
C ARG A 399 -28.00 13.42 -22.31
N GLY A 400 -26.89 14.13 -22.52
CA GLY A 400 -26.24 14.95 -21.48
C GLY A 400 -27.13 16.06 -20.88
N ASP A 401 -28.27 16.34 -21.48
CA ASP A 401 -29.28 17.30 -21.00
C ASP A 401 -30.22 16.75 -19.89
N ASP A 402 -30.12 15.42 -19.59
CA ASP A 402 -30.95 14.75 -18.57
C ASP A 402 -30.39 14.90 -17.13
N LEU A 403 -29.43 15.77 -16.92
CA LEU A 403 -28.87 16.03 -15.59
C LEU A 403 -29.83 16.84 -14.71
N PRO A 404 -30.04 16.50 -13.44
CA PRO A 404 -30.81 17.33 -12.50
C PRO A 404 -30.21 18.75 -12.41
N ARG A 405 -31.03 19.76 -12.58
CA ARG A 405 -30.59 21.19 -12.56
C ARG A 405 -30.10 21.68 -11.18
N GLU A 406 -30.13 20.84 -10.16
CA GLU A 406 -29.71 21.19 -8.79
C GLU A 406 -28.19 21.17 -8.56
N ALA A 407 -27.38 20.67 -9.51
CA ALA A 407 -25.93 20.66 -9.40
C ALA A 407 -25.25 22.01 -9.80
N CYS A 408 -26.01 22.98 -10.30
CA CYS A 408 -25.49 24.27 -10.81
C CYS A 408 -25.74 25.50 -9.92
N ALA A 409 -26.23 25.36 -8.70
CA ALA A 409 -26.59 26.49 -7.86
C ALA A 409 -25.82 26.50 -6.53
N THR A 410 -24.51 26.77 -6.58
CA THR A 410 -23.77 27.39 -5.48
C THR A 410 -22.49 28.04 -6.03
N ASP A 411 -22.65 29.16 -6.73
CA ASP A 411 -21.62 30.18 -6.80
C ASP A 411 -22.28 31.50 -7.13
N GLY A 412 -22.51 32.32 -6.09
CA GLY A 412 -22.97 33.69 -6.25
C GLY A 412 -23.63 34.25 -5.00
N ALA A 413 -22.81 34.62 -4.02
CA ALA A 413 -23.03 35.83 -3.18
C ALA A 413 -22.14 35.81 -1.93
N GLY A 414 -21.31 36.86 -1.79
CA GLY A 414 -20.71 37.30 -0.53
C GLY A 414 -19.22 37.12 -0.45
#